data_7989dbc69d6e51ab1999b9360aadec7c
#
_entry.id   7989dbc69d6e51ab1999b9360aadec7c
#
_cell.length_a   1.000
_cell.length_b   1.000
_cell.length_c   1.000
_cell.angle_alpha   90.00
_cell.angle_beta   90.00
_cell.angle_gamma   90.00
#
_symmetry.space_group_name_H-M   'P 1'
#
loop_
_entity.id
_entity.type
_entity.pdbx_description
1 polymer ?
#
loop_
_entity_poly.entity_id
_entity_poly.type
_entity_poly.pdbx_seq_one_letter_code
_entity_poly.pdbx_strand_id
1 'polypeptide(L)'
;MSFKVNQHNEILVGSSKSETLSQVKKENIFNRDIQLFNTFNDKKKERFYMDLRILLMAGIDLKSALELIIEEQPKEKDKVFFSAVYDDVIKGKSLADALKKTGKFSEYEYFSIEIGEESNRLNEVLEELMNYYADQAALKKQIISVLSYPMFVFVITIGLVYFMLTSVVPMFADVFKQFGSELPPLTLKVIYLADNFPFYATVTVILIIGISLFVYWQRNEDYFRKTTSSVFLRIPKVGQLLKLVYLSRFTQAMHLLLAAKTPLVRSLELTERMIKFYPLQVAIKQMQEDIKTGSSLHAGMSKFSIFPKRMLSLIKVGEEVNQLEVMLGKLSKQYNEELKYQTNVIGKIMEPLILLIIGCIVGVILVAMYMPMFNLSNLMAQ
;
A
#
# COMPACT_ATOMS: atom_id res chain seq x y z
N MET A 1 46.30 65.03 24.53
CA MET A 1 45.60 65.21 25.84
C MET A 1 44.88 63.93 26.08
N SER A 2 45.43 63.13 26.90
CA SER A 2 45.13 62.79 28.32
C SER A 2 44.14 61.61 28.36
N PHE A 3 44.68 60.41 28.60
CA PHE A 3 44.77 59.60 29.83
C PHE A 3 43.44 59.35 30.54
N LYS A 4 43.00 58.11 30.72
CA LYS A 4 43.23 57.32 31.95
C LYS A 4 42.80 55.85 31.80
N VAL A 5 43.71 55.02 32.15
CA VAL A 5 43.80 53.66 32.64
C VAL A 5 43.14 53.52 34.03
N ASN A 6 42.51 52.35 34.32
CA ASN A 6 42.67 51.54 35.56
C ASN A 6 41.83 50.27 35.43
N GLN A 7 42.37 49.05 35.37
CA GLN A 7 42.98 48.16 36.36
C GLN A 7 42.11 47.96 37.62
N HIS A 8 41.66 46.71 37.82
CA HIS A 8 42.10 45.74 38.87
C HIS A 8 41.18 44.47 38.72
N ASN A 9 41.78 43.34 38.43
CA ASN A 9 42.13 42.19 39.24
C ASN A 9 41.12 41.82 40.34
N GLU A 10 40.63 40.62 40.35
CA GLU A 10 41.14 39.50 41.14
C GLU A 10 40.44 38.15 40.85
N ILE A 11 41.25 37.18 40.87
CA ILE A 11 41.16 35.74 40.88
C ILE A 11 40.20 35.24 41.97
N LEU A 12 39.32 34.30 41.68
CA LEU A 12 39.02 33.19 42.59
C LEU A 12 38.74 31.92 41.81
N VAL A 13 39.61 30.96 42.00
CA VAL A 13 39.51 29.56 41.67
C VAL A 13 38.44 28.91 42.54
N GLY A 14 37.52 28.15 41.96
CA GLY A 14 36.57 27.37 42.72
C GLY A 14 35.81 26.38 41.87
N SER A 15 36.32 25.17 41.84
CA SER A 15 35.71 23.91 41.39
C SER A 15 34.19 23.85 41.39
N SER A 16 33.61 23.42 40.30
CA SER A 16 32.52 22.44 40.38
C SER A 16 32.43 21.66 39.06
N LYS A 17 32.82 20.43 39.15
CA LYS A 17 32.49 19.34 38.24
C LYS A 17 30.97 19.15 38.21
N SER A 18 30.52 18.61 37.10
CA SER A 18 29.20 17.93 36.90
C SER A 18 28.01 18.85 36.63
N GLU A 19 27.75 19.01 35.33
CA GLU A 19 26.39 19.00 34.78
C GLU A 19 26.43 18.99 33.25
N THR A 20 27.08 17.95 32.69
CA THR A 20 26.91 17.55 31.31
C THR A 20 26.12 16.24 31.29
N LEU A 21 24.84 16.34 31.66
CA LEU A 21 23.93 15.22 31.51
C LEU A 21 22.63 15.72 30.84
N SER A 22 22.41 15.14 29.66
CA SER A 22 21.09 14.96 29.09
C SER A 22 20.29 16.22 28.72
N GLN A 23 20.69 16.92 27.70
CA GLN A 23 19.67 17.38 26.75
C GLN A 23 19.39 16.25 25.73
N VAL A 24 18.71 15.21 26.15
CA VAL A 24 17.92 14.37 25.27
C VAL A 24 16.86 15.31 24.69
N LYS A 25 17.13 15.77 23.48
CA LYS A 25 16.19 16.49 22.64
C LYS A 25 14.94 15.60 22.58
N LYS A 26 13.91 15.93 23.35
CA LYS A 26 12.56 15.42 23.15
C LYS A 26 12.20 15.79 21.72
N GLU A 27 12.43 14.90 20.79
CA GLU A 27 11.83 14.98 19.47
C GLU A 27 10.33 14.99 19.71
N ASN A 28 9.75 16.15 19.45
CA ASN A 28 8.32 16.34 19.48
C ASN A 28 7.69 15.31 18.54
N ILE A 29 7.04 14.31 19.11
CA ILE A 29 6.28 13.27 18.41
C ILE A 29 5.20 13.89 17.48
N PHE A 30 4.80 15.14 17.74
CA PHE A 30 3.88 15.92 16.92
C PHE A 30 4.48 16.51 15.64
N ASN A 31 5.80 16.54 15.46
CA ASN A 31 6.48 16.98 14.24
C ASN A 31 6.93 15.81 13.34
N ARG A 32 6.51 14.60 13.61
CA ARG A 32 6.44 13.59 12.55
C ARG A 32 5.33 14.05 11.61
N ASP A 33 5.73 14.77 10.58
CA ASP A 33 4.88 15.06 9.44
C ASP A 33 4.04 13.82 9.13
N ILE A 34 2.73 13.97 9.28
CA ILE A 34 1.76 13.00 8.79
C ILE A 34 1.89 13.08 7.27
N GLN A 35 2.89 12.37 6.72
CA GLN A 35 3.14 12.27 5.28
C GLN A 35 2.08 11.36 4.64
N LEU A 36 0.80 11.67 4.90
CA LEU A 36 -0.32 10.96 4.26
C LEU A 36 -0.46 11.28 2.77
N PHE A 37 0.20 12.36 2.27
CA PHE A 37 0.03 12.84 0.89
C PHE A 37 1.31 13.26 0.15
N ASN A 38 2.50 12.89 0.63
CA ASN A 38 3.75 13.31 -0.01
C ASN A 38 4.68 12.15 -0.35
N THR A 39 4.13 11.01 -0.69
CA THR A 39 4.89 9.88 -1.21
C THR A 39 5.25 10.20 -2.66
N PHE A 40 6.51 10.07 -2.99
CA PHE A 40 6.97 10.05 -4.38
C PHE A 40 6.29 8.86 -5.05
N ASN A 41 5.19 9.15 -5.78
CA ASN A 41 4.21 8.16 -6.25
C ASN A 41 4.84 7.26 -7.31
N ASP A 42 4.37 6.01 -7.42
CA ASP A 42 4.82 5.01 -8.41
C ASP A 42 4.89 5.58 -9.83
N LYS A 43 3.90 6.39 -10.24
CA LYS A 43 3.89 7.07 -11.54
C LYS A 43 5.00 8.12 -11.70
N LYS A 44 5.41 8.80 -10.62
CA LYS A 44 6.55 9.73 -10.67
C LYS A 44 7.88 9.00 -10.75
N LYS A 45 7.97 7.84 -10.09
CA LYS A 45 9.16 6.99 -10.16
C LYS A 45 9.31 6.37 -11.55
N GLU A 46 8.22 5.84 -12.11
CA GLU A 46 8.16 5.39 -13.50
C GLU A 46 8.70 6.46 -14.44
N ARG A 47 8.15 7.67 -14.36
CA ARG A 47 8.57 8.78 -15.21
C ARG A 47 10.04 9.15 -15.00
N PHE A 48 10.48 9.26 -13.76
CA PHE A 48 11.88 9.56 -13.45
C PHE A 48 12.84 8.55 -14.07
N TYR A 49 12.57 7.25 -13.93
CA TYR A 49 13.42 6.20 -14.52
C TYR A 49 13.35 6.20 -16.05
N MET A 50 12.18 6.48 -16.62
CA MET A 50 11.99 6.60 -18.05
C MET A 50 12.80 7.78 -18.63
N ASP A 51 12.64 8.97 -18.06
CA ASP A 51 13.29 10.20 -18.52
C ASP A 51 14.81 10.07 -18.39
N LEU A 52 15.29 9.58 -17.24
CA LEU A 52 16.72 9.38 -17.02
C LEU A 52 17.31 8.35 -18.00
N ARG A 53 16.63 7.22 -18.21
CA ARG A 53 17.06 6.20 -19.19
C ARG A 53 17.15 6.77 -20.61
N ILE A 54 16.11 7.50 -21.06
CA ILE A 54 16.08 8.08 -22.41
C ILE A 54 17.26 9.04 -22.61
N LEU A 55 17.55 9.90 -21.63
CA LEU A 55 18.65 10.85 -21.71
C LEU A 55 20.02 10.17 -21.73
N LEU A 56 20.23 9.16 -20.85
CA LEU A 56 21.47 8.39 -20.84
C LEU A 56 21.68 7.57 -22.13
N MET A 57 20.60 6.99 -22.70
CA MET A 57 20.67 6.29 -23.98
C MET A 57 20.98 7.22 -25.16
N ALA A 58 20.57 8.49 -25.06
CA ALA A 58 20.93 9.53 -26.04
C ALA A 58 22.39 10.00 -25.90
N GLY A 59 23.16 9.46 -24.96
CA GLY A 59 24.55 9.81 -24.71
C GLY A 59 24.75 11.06 -23.85
N ILE A 60 23.69 11.55 -23.21
CA ILE A 60 23.76 12.65 -22.24
C ILE A 60 24.35 12.11 -20.95
N ASP A 61 25.31 12.80 -20.36
CA ASP A 61 25.90 12.40 -19.08
C ASP A 61 24.89 12.53 -17.92
N LEU A 62 25.13 11.81 -16.82
CA LEU A 62 24.21 11.74 -15.69
C LEU A 62 23.89 13.11 -15.07
N LYS A 63 24.85 14.03 -15.02
CA LYS A 63 24.66 15.35 -14.42
C LYS A 63 23.74 16.20 -15.29
N SER A 64 24.03 16.28 -16.58
CA SER A 64 23.19 16.99 -17.55
C SER A 64 21.79 16.38 -17.66
N ALA A 65 21.68 15.06 -17.57
CA ALA A 65 20.38 14.37 -17.55
C ALA A 65 19.54 14.75 -16.32
N LEU A 66 20.14 14.80 -15.14
CA LEU A 66 19.44 15.23 -13.91
C LEU A 66 19.04 16.70 -13.97
N GLU A 67 19.88 17.58 -14.55
CA GLU A 67 19.57 19.01 -14.73
C GLU A 67 18.34 19.20 -15.62
N LEU A 68 18.27 18.51 -16.76
CA LEU A 68 17.09 18.52 -17.65
C LEU A 68 15.83 18.00 -16.92
N ILE A 69 15.95 16.92 -16.15
CA ILE A 69 14.83 16.40 -15.37
C ILE A 69 14.33 17.42 -14.33
N ILE A 70 15.21 18.22 -13.73
CA ILE A 70 14.85 19.28 -12.78
C ILE A 70 14.07 20.38 -13.48
N GLU A 71 14.54 20.83 -14.64
CA GLU A 71 13.91 21.89 -15.42
C GLU A 71 12.48 21.53 -15.84
N GLU A 72 12.24 20.27 -16.21
CA GLU A 72 10.93 19.78 -16.63
C GLU A 72 9.92 19.60 -15.46
N GLN A 73 10.33 19.71 -14.19
CA GLN A 73 9.40 19.52 -13.09
C GLN A 73 8.39 20.67 -12.98
N PRO A 74 7.07 20.39 -13.03
CA PRO A 74 6.04 21.43 -12.94
C PRO A 74 5.85 21.97 -11.52
N LYS A 75 6.31 21.25 -10.49
CA LYS A 75 6.12 21.60 -9.09
C LYS A 75 7.43 21.95 -8.43
N GLU A 76 7.48 23.10 -7.78
CA GLU A 76 8.67 23.57 -7.06
C GLU A 76 9.18 22.56 -6.03
N LYS A 77 8.29 21.87 -5.32
CA LYS A 77 8.67 20.80 -4.38
C LYS A 77 9.43 19.64 -5.04
N ASP A 78 9.08 19.29 -6.28
CA ASP A 78 9.74 18.22 -7.03
C ASP A 78 11.10 18.73 -7.57
N LYS A 79 11.19 20.02 -7.97
CA LYS A 79 12.47 20.65 -8.34
C LYS A 79 13.46 20.63 -7.19
N VAL A 80 13.06 21.12 -6.02
CA VAL A 80 13.90 21.10 -4.81
C VAL A 80 14.35 19.69 -4.46
N PHE A 81 13.46 18.71 -4.62
CA PHE A 81 13.78 17.32 -4.36
C PHE A 81 14.87 16.77 -5.30
N PHE A 82 14.70 16.95 -6.62
CA PHE A 82 15.69 16.49 -7.59
C PHE A 82 16.97 17.32 -7.57
N SER A 83 16.92 18.61 -7.22
CA SER A 83 18.11 19.43 -7.00
C SER A 83 18.98 18.87 -5.88
N ALA A 84 18.39 18.36 -4.80
CA ALA A 84 19.15 17.72 -3.74
C ALA A 84 19.87 16.44 -4.20
N VAL A 85 19.26 15.66 -5.11
CA VAL A 85 19.90 14.49 -5.75
C VAL A 85 21.06 14.95 -6.66
N TYR A 86 20.81 15.95 -7.48
CA TYR A 86 21.81 16.53 -8.36
C TYR A 86 23.04 17.08 -7.61
N ASP A 87 22.82 17.83 -6.53
CA ASP A 87 23.89 18.37 -5.69
C ASP A 87 24.79 17.28 -5.09
N ASP A 88 24.21 16.16 -4.68
CA ASP A 88 24.97 15.03 -4.17
C ASP A 88 25.78 14.34 -5.29
N VAL A 89 25.23 14.20 -6.49
CA VAL A 89 25.92 13.63 -7.65
C VAL A 89 27.06 14.55 -8.15
N ILE A 90 26.87 15.88 -8.16
CA ILE A 90 27.96 16.83 -8.48
C ILE A 90 29.11 16.74 -7.48
N LYS A 91 28.79 16.50 -6.21
CA LYS A 91 29.80 16.29 -5.14
C LYS A 91 30.54 14.95 -5.25
N GLY A 92 30.28 14.18 -6.30
CA GLY A 92 30.96 12.91 -6.58
C GLY A 92 30.36 11.68 -5.93
N LYS A 93 29.15 11.77 -5.36
CA LYS A 93 28.44 10.59 -4.88
C LYS A 93 27.85 9.82 -6.06
N SER A 94 27.63 8.49 -5.86
CA SER A 94 26.88 7.66 -6.77
C SER A 94 25.40 8.10 -6.83
N LEU A 95 24.71 7.80 -7.93
CA LEU A 95 23.26 8.03 -8.03
C LEU A 95 22.51 7.23 -6.94
N ALA A 96 22.95 6.00 -6.69
CA ALA A 96 22.40 5.13 -5.65
C ALA A 96 22.47 5.81 -4.26
N ASP A 97 23.64 6.35 -3.87
CA ASP A 97 23.81 7.05 -2.60
C ASP A 97 22.99 8.33 -2.49
N ALA A 98 22.91 9.09 -3.59
CA ALA A 98 22.11 10.30 -3.66
C ALA A 98 20.62 9.98 -3.44
N LEU A 99 20.09 8.94 -4.10
CA LEU A 99 18.70 8.49 -3.95
C LEU A 99 18.42 7.92 -2.56
N LYS A 100 19.32 7.10 -2.01
CA LYS A 100 19.24 6.55 -0.65
C LYS A 100 19.10 7.65 0.40
N LYS A 101 19.89 8.71 0.30
CA LYS A 101 19.86 9.84 1.23
C LYS A 101 18.51 10.57 1.26
N THR A 102 17.75 10.56 0.18
CA THR A 102 16.42 11.20 0.13
C THR A 102 15.38 10.50 1.02
N GLY A 103 15.57 9.22 1.35
CA GLY A 103 14.63 8.39 2.11
C GLY A 103 13.30 8.11 1.39
N LYS A 104 13.18 8.49 0.10
CA LYS A 104 11.95 8.28 -0.70
C LYS A 104 12.03 7.08 -1.64
N PHE A 105 13.22 6.56 -1.84
CA PHE A 105 13.48 5.37 -2.62
C PHE A 105 13.66 4.16 -1.70
N SER A 106 13.15 3.01 -2.12
CA SER A 106 13.29 1.76 -1.37
C SER A 106 14.71 1.21 -1.46
N GLU A 107 15.05 0.32 -0.53
CA GLU A 107 16.34 -0.41 -0.57
C GLU A 107 16.56 -1.09 -1.92
N TYR A 108 15.51 -1.66 -2.47
CA TYR A 108 15.50 -2.29 -3.78
C TYR A 108 15.95 -1.34 -4.90
N GLU A 109 15.42 -0.10 -4.94
CA GLU A 109 15.75 0.87 -5.98
C GLU A 109 17.22 1.27 -5.93
N TYR A 110 17.68 1.73 -4.78
CA TYR A 110 19.06 2.22 -4.72
C TYR A 110 20.09 1.09 -4.80
N PHE A 111 19.82 -0.12 -4.29
CA PHE A 111 20.73 -1.25 -4.51
C PHE A 111 20.75 -1.72 -5.97
N SER A 112 19.60 -1.73 -6.64
CA SER A 112 19.57 -2.06 -8.07
C SER A 112 20.38 -1.07 -8.90
N ILE A 113 20.25 0.22 -8.58
CA ILE A 113 21.01 1.30 -9.24
C ILE A 113 22.50 1.17 -8.93
N GLU A 114 22.89 0.92 -7.67
CA GLU A 114 24.27 0.68 -7.25
C GLU A 114 24.92 -0.42 -8.09
N ILE A 115 24.25 -1.58 -8.21
CA ILE A 115 24.72 -2.68 -9.06
C ILE A 115 24.79 -2.27 -10.53
N GLY A 116 23.81 -1.48 -11.02
CA GLY A 116 23.80 -0.96 -12.38
C GLY A 116 24.97 -0.02 -12.67
N GLU A 117 25.34 0.84 -11.71
CA GLU A 117 26.50 1.72 -11.79
C GLU A 117 27.81 0.91 -11.77
N GLU A 118 27.97 -0.02 -10.84
CA GLU A 118 29.17 -0.87 -10.71
C GLU A 118 29.39 -1.80 -11.91
N SER A 119 28.32 -2.36 -12.47
CA SER A 119 28.38 -3.29 -13.61
C SER A 119 28.36 -2.62 -14.98
N ASN A 120 28.27 -1.27 -15.04
CA ASN A 120 28.06 -0.49 -16.27
C ASN A 120 26.78 -0.88 -17.05
N ARG A 121 25.73 -1.26 -16.32
CA ARG A 121 24.41 -1.68 -16.83
C ARG A 121 23.26 -0.81 -16.34
N LEU A 122 23.58 0.45 -16.03
CA LEU A 122 22.60 1.38 -15.45
C LEU A 122 21.34 1.51 -16.34
N ASN A 123 21.50 1.55 -17.66
CA ASN A 123 20.38 1.66 -18.60
C ASN A 123 19.43 0.45 -18.52
N GLU A 124 19.95 -0.77 -18.36
CA GLU A 124 19.15 -1.97 -18.21
C GLU A 124 18.38 -1.94 -16.87
N VAL A 125 19.04 -1.54 -15.79
CA VAL A 125 18.43 -1.41 -14.48
C VAL A 125 17.34 -0.33 -14.47
N LEU A 126 17.57 0.80 -15.10
CA LEU A 126 16.56 1.88 -15.22
C LEU A 126 15.34 1.41 -16.02
N GLU A 127 15.53 0.61 -17.08
CA GLU A 127 14.43 0.00 -17.84
C GLU A 127 13.58 -0.93 -16.95
N GLU A 128 14.23 -1.79 -16.20
CA GLU A 128 13.53 -2.71 -15.31
C GLU A 128 12.80 -1.99 -14.16
N LEU A 129 13.41 -0.95 -13.58
CA LEU A 129 12.76 -0.12 -12.57
C LEU A 129 11.57 0.66 -13.15
N MET A 130 11.70 1.20 -14.36
CA MET A 130 10.61 1.84 -15.10
C MET A 130 9.44 0.86 -15.28
N ASN A 131 9.71 -0.34 -15.82
CA ASN A 131 8.71 -1.38 -16.05
C ASN A 131 8.05 -1.82 -14.74
N TYR A 132 8.84 -1.98 -13.65
CA TYR A 132 8.33 -2.30 -12.32
C TYR A 132 7.32 -1.27 -11.85
N TYR A 133 7.64 0.03 -11.92
CA TYR A 133 6.75 1.08 -11.45
C TYR A 133 5.58 1.32 -12.40
N ALA A 134 5.73 1.10 -13.71
CA ALA A 134 4.64 1.09 -14.67
C ALA A 134 3.60 0.03 -14.33
N ASP A 135 4.03 -1.20 -14.06
CA ASP A 135 3.15 -2.30 -13.63
C ASP A 135 2.46 -2.00 -12.30
N GLN A 136 3.18 -1.46 -11.30
CA GLN A 136 2.59 -1.06 -10.02
C GLN A 136 1.54 0.05 -10.18
N ALA A 137 1.84 1.07 -10.98
CA ALA A 137 0.91 2.16 -11.27
C ALA A 137 -0.33 1.67 -12.03
N ALA A 138 -0.15 0.79 -13.02
CA ALA A 138 -1.23 0.18 -13.79
C ALA A 138 -2.16 -0.66 -12.91
N LEU A 139 -1.60 -1.53 -12.06
CA LEU A 139 -2.37 -2.34 -11.10
C LEU A 139 -3.17 -1.47 -10.14
N LYS A 140 -2.53 -0.44 -9.57
CA LYS A 140 -3.19 0.49 -8.66
C LYS A 140 -4.34 1.23 -9.35
N LYS A 141 -4.11 1.73 -10.56
CA LYS A 141 -5.15 2.39 -11.38
C LYS A 141 -6.30 1.43 -11.67
N GLN A 142 -6.02 0.18 -12.00
CA GLN A 142 -7.02 -0.84 -12.28
C GLN A 142 -7.87 -1.14 -11.03
N ILE A 143 -7.25 -1.34 -9.86
CA ILE A 143 -7.96 -1.57 -8.59
C ILE A 143 -8.88 -0.39 -8.27
N ILE A 144 -8.39 0.84 -8.38
CA ILE A 144 -9.19 2.06 -8.15
C ILE A 144 -10.36 2.12 -9.14
N SER A 145 -10.11 1.87 -10.42
CA SER A 145 -11.17 1.88 -11.45
C SER A 145 -12.27 0.86 -11.17
N VAL A 146 -11.90 -0.35 -10.79
CA VAL A 146 -12.83 -1.44 -10.47
C VAL A 146 -13.65 -1.12 -9.21
N LEU A 147 -13.08 -0.45 -8.22
CA LEU A 147 -13.75 -0.10 -6.96
C LEU A 147 -14.54 1.21 -7.03
N SER A 148 -14.32 2.04 -8.05
CA SER A 148 -14.95 3.38 -8.14
C SER A 148 -16.47 3.28 -8.24
N TYR A 149 -17.00 2.42 -9.10
CA TYR A 149 -18.44 2.20 -9.25
C TYR A 149 -19.09 1.64 -7.97
N PRO A 150 -18.59 0.54 -7.37
CA PRO A 150 -19.06 0.07 -6.07
C PRO A 150 -19.10 1.15 -4.99
N MET A 151 -18.04 1.93 -4.88
CA MET A 151 -17.93 2.98 -3.86
C MET A 151 -18.95 4.09 -4.07
N PHE A 152 -19.14 4.52 -5.32
CA PHE A 152 -20.14 5.53 -5.68
C PHE A 152 -21.56 5.07 -5.35
N VAL A 153 -21.93 3.85 -5.78
CA VAL A 153 -23.26 3.28 -5.52
C VAL A 153 -23.48 3.08 -4.02
N PHE A 154 -22.46 2.64 -3.29
CA PHE A 154 -22.53 2.47 -1.83
C PHE A 154 -22.80 3.79 -1.10
N VAL A 155 -22.13 4.88 -1.49
CA VAL A 155 -22.36 6.22 -0.92
C VAL A 155 -23.79 6.70 -1.16
N ILE A 156 -24.30 6.55 -2.41
CA ILE A 156 -25.69 6.92 -2.74
C ILE A 156 -26.68 6.07 -1.93
N THR A 157 -26.42 4.77 -1.81
CA THR A 157 -27.29 3.86 -1.06
C THR A 157 -27.36 4.24 0.43
N ILE A 158 -26.23 4.55 1.05
CA ILE A 158 -26.20 5.02 2.43
C ILE A 158 -27.04 6.30 2.58
N GLY A 159 -26.90 7.25 1.64
CA GLY A 159 -27.70 8.46 1.62
C GLY A 159 -29.21 8.18 1.48
N LEU A 160 -29.58 7.27 0.58
CA LEU A 160 -30.95 6.85 0.40
C LEU A 160 -31.54 6.18 1.66
N VAL A 161 -30.84 5.22 2.22
CA VAL A 161 -31.24 4.53 3.46
C VAL A 161 -31.36 5.51 4.62
N TYR A 162 -30.40 6.42 4.75
CA TYR A 162 -30.47 7.50 5.75
C TYR A 162 -31.73 8.34 5.57
N PHE A 163 -32.02 8.82 4.37
CA PHE A 163 -33.24 9.61 4.08
C PHE A 163 -34.51 8.82 4.36
N MET A 164 -34.56 7.56 3.94
CA MET A 164 -35.71 6.69 4.19
C MET A 164 -35.96 6.50 5.69
N LEU A 165 -34.90 6.19 6.47
CA LEU A 165 -35.04 5.95 7.91
C LEU A 165 -35.32 7.22 8.72
N THR A 166 -34.79 8.38 8.35
CA THR A 166 -34.94 9.63 9.14
C THR A 166 -36.15 10.47 8.75
N SER A 167 -36.65 10.35 7.50
CA SER A 167 -37.72 11.20 7.00
C SER A 167 -38.97 10.39 6.64
N VAL A 168 -38.81 9.32 5.88
CA VAL A 168 -39.94 8.58 5.32
C VAL A 168 -40.59 7.65 6.36
N VAL A 169 -39.78 6.87 7.06
CA VAL A 169 -40.30 5.90 8.07
C VAL A 169 -41.06 6.61 9.21
N PRO A 170 -40.55 7.69 9.82
CA PRO A 170 -41.28 8.42 10.84
C PRO A 170 -42.61 9.01 10.35
N MET A 171 -42.63 9.60 9.14
CA MET A 171 -43.83 10.14 8.52
C MET A 171 -44.95 9.08 8.40
N PHE A 172 -44.59 7.88 7.97
CA PHE A 172 -45.55 6.77 7.93
C PHE A 172 -45.97 6.30 9.34
N ALA A 173 -45.03 6.22 10.29
CA ALA A 173 -45.33 5.84 11.65
C ALA A 173 -46.36 6.78 12.30
N ASP A 174 -46.27 8.10 12.06
CA ASP A 174 -47.22 9.08 12.56
C ASP A 174 -48.60 8.96 11.91
N VAL A 175 -48.68 8.69 10.63
CA VAL A 175 -49.95 8.40 9.94
C VAL A 175 -50.63 7.17 10.55
N PHE A 176 -49.92 6.08 10.80
CA PHE A 176 -50.51 4.87 11.41
C PHE A 176 -50.98 5.07 12.84
N LYS A 177 -50.25 5.87 13.65
CA LYS A 177 -50.70 6.22 15.02
C LYS A 177 -52.04 6.98 15.01
N GLN A 178 -52.28 7.83 14.02
CA GLN A 178 -53.55 8.57 13.88
C GLN A 178 -54.76 7.65 13.58
N PHE A 179 -54.51 6.52 12.89
CA PHE A 179 -55.54 5.50 12.58
C PHE A 179 -55.78 4.51 13.72
N GLY A 180 -55.07 4.61 14.84
CA GLY A 180 -55.26 3.77 16.02
C GLY A 180 -54.93 2.29 15.82
N SER A 181 -54.24 1.91 14.75
CA SER A 181 -53.87 0.55 14.44
C SER A 181 -52.54 0.13 15.01
N GLU A 182 -52.48 -1.10 15.53
CA GLU A 182 -51.19 -1.67 15.99
C GLU A 182 -50.25 -1.88 14.78
N LEU A 183 -49.01 -1.45 14.93
CA LEU A 183 -47.98 -1.61 13.91
C LEU A 183 -47.44 -3.04 13.89
N PRO A 184 -47.27 -3.64 12.71
CA PRO A 184 -46.65 -4.95 12.58
C PRO A 184 -45.24 -5.01 13.18
N PRO A 185 -44.79 -6.18 13.69
CA PRO A 185 -43.51 -6.30 14.38
C PRO A 185 -42.29 -5.97 13.49
N LEU A 186 -42.39 -6.17 12.17
CA LEU A 186 -41.36 -5.79 11.21
C LEU A 186 -41.23 -4.24 11.16
N THR A 187 -42.33 -3.54 11.08
CA THR A 187 -42.38 -2.06 11.03
C THR A 187 -41.82 -1.47 12.32
N LEU A 188 -42.18 -2.02 13.49
CA LEU A 188 -41.62 -1.61 14.77
C LEU A 188 -40.11 -1.77 14.84
N LYS A 189 -39.54 -2.84 14.31
CA LYS A 189 -38.08 -3.04 14.22
C LYS A 189 -37.41 -2.03 13.33
N VAL A 190 -38.03 -1.69 12.18
CA VAL A 190 -37.50 -0.67 11.25
C VAL A 190 -37.54 0.72 11.87
N ILE A 191 -38.63 1.06 12.58
CA ILE A 191 -38.75 2.34 13.30
C ILE A 191 -37.67 2.42 14.42
N TYR A 192 -37.53 1.36 15.23
CA TYR A 192 -36.50 1.31 16.25
C TYR A 192 -35.09 1.51 15.67
N LEU A 193 -34.82 0.90 14.52
CA LEU A 193 -33.54 1.08 13.81
C LEU A 193 -33.39 2.51 13.29
N ALA A 194 -34.49 3.13 12.80
CA ALA A 194 -34.50 4.49 12.34
C ALA A 194 -34.21 5.51 13.46
N ASP A 195 -34.89 5.38 14.59
CA ASP A 195 -34.74 6.27 15.75
C ASP A 195 -33.32 6.20 16.34
N ASN A 196 -32.70 5.03 16.30
CA ASN A 196 -31.35 4.82 16.82
C ASN A 196 -30.26 4.87 15.73
N PHE A 197 -30.62 5.14 14.47
CA PHE A 197 -29.68 5.15 13.36
C PHE A 197 -28.50 6.13 13.56
N PRO A 198 -28.70 7.38 14.01
CA PRO A 198 -27.59 8.30 14.28
C PRO A 198 -26.59 7.75 15.30
N PHE A 199 -27.10 7.07 16.36
CA PHE A 199 -26.26 6.44 17.37
C PHE A 199 -25.44 5.28 16.77
N TYR A 200 -26.07 4.37 16.05
CA TYR A 200 -25.36 3.24 15.40
C TYR A 200 -24.37 3.73 14.36
N ALA A 201 -24.71 4.74 13.57
CA ALA A 201 -23.79 5.33 12.60
C ALA A 201 -22.56 5.93 13.29
N THR A 202 -22.74 6.70 14.35
CA THR A 202 -21.64 7.29 15.14
C THR A 202 -20.74 6.22 15.75
N VAL A 203 -21.33 5.21 16.38
CA VAL A 203 -20.60 4.08 16.98
C VAL A 203 -19.78 3.33 15.90
N THR A 204 -20.39 3.08 14.72
CA THR A 204 -19.72 2.42 13.61
C THR A 204 -18.52 3.23 13.11
N VAL A 205 -18.65 4.54 12.96
CA VAL A 205 -17.56 5.44 12.55
C VAL A 205 -16.43 5.42 13.58
N ILE A 206 -16.76 5.55 14.88
CA ILE A 206 -15.76 5.49 15.97
C ILE A 206 -15.03 4.15 15.96
N LEU A 207 -15.77 3.05 15.76
CA LEU A 207 -15.20 1.70 15.73
C LEU A 207 -14.27 1.51 14.52
N ILE A 208 -14.65 2.00 13.33
CA ILE A 208 -13.79 1.99 12.13
C ILE A 208 -12.51 2.79 12.37
N ILE A 209 -12.62 3.99 12.96
CA ILE A 209 -11.45 4.82 13.29
C ILE A 209 -10.58 4.11 14.33
N GLY A 210 -11.17 3.55 15.38
CA GLY A 210 -10.46 2.80 16.43
C GLY A 210 -9.71 1.59 15.88
N ILE A 211 -10.37 0.77 15.04
CA ILE A 211 -9.73 -0.37 14.37
C ILE A 211 -8.61 0.10 13.45
N SER A 212 -8.82 1.16 12.68
CA SER A 212 -7.81 1.71 11.77
C SER A 212 -6.57 2.19 12.53
N LEU A 213 -6.75 2.91 13.63
CA LEU A 213 -5.67 3.36 14.52
C LEU A 213 -4.95 2.17 15.18
N PHE A 214 -5.69 1.16 15.64
CA PHE A 214 -5.12 -0.04 16.24
C PHE A 214 -4.28 -0.84 15.23
N VAL A 215 -4.80 -1.05 14.01
CA VAL A 215 -4.06 -1.69 12.91
C VAL A 215 -2.84 -0.86 12.52
N TYR A 216 -2.97 0.46 12.45
CA TYR A 216 -1.85 1.35 12.14
C TYR A 216 -0.74 1.25 13.19
N TRP A 217 -1.09 1.16 14.47
CA TRP A 217 -0.12 1.07 15.56
C TRP A 217 0.58 -0.30 15.62
N GLN A 218 -0.17 -1.40 15.37
CA GLN A 218 0.37 -2.76 15.46
C GLN A 218 0.92 -3.33 14.14
N ARG A 219 0.80 -2.63 13.03
CA ARG A 219 1.17 -3.14 11.69
C ARG A 219 2.62 -3.60 11.54
N ASN A 220 3.52 -3.16 12.42
CA ASN A 220 4.95 -3.51 12.37
C ASN A 220 5.32 -4.71 13.28
N GLU A 221 4.42 -5.12 14.17
CA GLU A 221 4.67 -6.25 15.08
C GLU A 221 4.56 -7.59 14.32
N ASP A 222 5.56 -8.44 14.50
CA ASP A 222 5.62 -9.74 13.80
C ASP A 222 4.44 -10.66 14.15
N TYR A 223 3.98 -10.64 15.40
CA TYR A 223 2.81 -11.40 15.83
C TYR A 223 1.53 -10.97 15.09
N PHE A 224 1.32 -9.66 14.97
CA PHE A 224 0.17 -9.10 14.27
C PHE A 224 0.22 -9.43 12.77
N ARG A 225 1.40 -9.31 12.15
CA ARG A 225 1.62 -9.63 10.73
C ARG A 225 1.38 -11.12 10.44
N LYS A 226 1.84 -12.02 11.33
CA LYS A 226 1.60 -13.46 11.23
C LYS A 226 0.10 -13.78 11.31
N THR A 227 -0.59 -13.25 12.33
CA THR A 227 -2.02 -13.50 12.55
C THR A 227 -2.86 -12.95 11.42
N THR A 228 -2.63 -11.70 11.02
CA THR A 228 -3.35 -11.04 9.93
C THR A 228 -3.15 -11.77 8.61
N SER A 229 -1.92 -12.13 8.26
CA SER A 229 -1.64 -12.92 7.05
C SER A 229 -2.37 -14.27 7.06
N SER A 230 -2.40 -14.95 8.20
CA SER A 230 -3.08 -16.26 8.32
C SER A 230 -4.60 -16.14 8.17
N VAL A 231 -5.21 -15.09 8.75
CA VAL A 231 -6.65 -14.83 8.63
C VAL A 231 -7.02 -14.52 7.18
N PHE A 232 -6.31 -13.60 6.53
CA PHE A 232 -6.60 -13.26 5.13
C PHE A 232 -6.39 -14.42 4.17
N LEU A 233 -5.40 -15.27 4.40
CA LEU A 233 -5.18 -16.47 3.57
C LEU A 233 -6.29 -17.51 3.68
N ARG A 234 -7.05 -17.53 4.80
CA ARG A 234 -8.19 -18.45 4.98
C ARG A 234 -9.45 -18.01 4.24
N ILE A 235 -9.55 -16.73 3.86
CA ILE A 235 -10.69 -16.22 3.10
C ILE A 235 -10.55 -16.66 1.64
N PRO A 236 -11.44 -17.52 1.11
CA PRO A 236 -11.38 -17.94 -0.27
C PRO A 236 -11.46 -16.70 -1.20
N LYS A 237 -10.79 -16.73 -2.36
CA LYS A 237 -10.64 -15.62 -3.32
C LYS A 237 -9.70 -14.50 -2.82
N VAL A 238 -9.91 -13.92 -1.63
CA VAL A 238 -9.02 -12.88 -1.07
C VAL A 238 -7.62 -13.44 -0.83
N GLY A 239 -7.52 -14.62 -0.19
CA GLY A 239 -6.23 -15.27 0.06
C GLY A 239 -5.51 -15.67 -1.23
N GLN A 240 -6.26 -16.12 -2.24
CA GLN A 240 -5.69 -16.43 -3.56
C GLN A 240 -5.13 -15.18 -4.24
N LEU A 241 -5.90 -14.08 -4.24
CA LEU A 241 -5.46 -12.80 -4.80
C LEU A 241 -4.25 -12.24 -4.07
N LEU A 242 -4.27 -12.29 -2.73
CA LEU A 242 -3.15 -11.83 -1.90
C LEU A 242 -1.87 -12.64 -2.19
N LYS A 243 -1.99 -13.96 -2.25
CA LYS A 243 -0.88 -14.85 -2.63
C LYS A 243 -0.33 -14.49 -4.01
N LEU A 244 -1.21 -14.27 -4.98
CA LEU A 244 -0.84 -13.91 -6.34
C LEU A 244 -0.09 -12.56 -6.41
N VAL A 245 -0.57 -11.54 -5.67
CA VAL A 245 0.11 -10.22 -5.55
C VAL A 245 1.55 -10.40 -5.04
N TYR A 246 1.74 -11.18 -3.98
CA TYR A 246 3.08 -11.33 -3.40
C TYR A 246 3.99 -12.25 -4.21
N LEU A 247 3.46 -13.28 -4.89
CA LEU A 247 4.23 -14.09 -5.83
C LEU A 247 4.64 -13.29 -7.06
N SER A 248 3.77 -12.43 -7.59
CA SER A 248 4.11 -11.50 -8.67
C SER A 248 5.26 -10.57 -8.27
N ARG A 249 5.17 -9.95 -7.09
CA ARG A 249 6.24 -9.10 -6.57
C ARG A 249 7.55 -9.84 -6.35
N PHE A 250 7.48 -11.07 -5.83
CA PHE A 250 8.66 -11.91 -5.62
C PHE A 250 9.35 -12.23 -6.94
N THR A 251 8.60 -12.72 -7.93
CA THR A 251 9.18 -13.09 -9.24
C THR A 251 9.72 -11.87 -9.98
N GLN A 252 9.06 -10.72 -9.88
CA GLN A 252 9.51 -9.48 -10.50
C GLN A 252 10.80 -8.95 -9.85
N ALA A 253 10.87 -8.93 -8.51
CA ALA A 253 12.06 -8.51 -7.80
C ALA A 253 13.26 -9.43 -8.08
N MET A 254 13.04 -10.74 -8.01
CA MET A 254 14.09 -11.73 -8.31
C MET A 254 14.55 -11.65 -9.76
N HIS A 255 13.62 -11.47 -10.72
CA HIS A 255 13.97 -11.30 -12.13
C HIS A 255 14.88 -10.09 -12.32
N LEU A 256 14.50 -8.92 -11.81
CA LEU A 256 15.27 -7.68 -11.95
C LEU A 256 16.68 -7.82 -11.33
N LEU A 257 16.77 -8.34 -10.11
CA LEU A 257 18.07 -8.48 -9.43
C LEU A 257 19.00 -9.45 -10.15
N LEU A 258 18.46 -10.58 -10.66
CA LEU A 258 19.26 -11.53 -11.43
C LEU A 258 19.60 -11.00 -12.82
N ALA A 259 18.73 -10.21 -13.46
CA ALA A 259 19.04 -9.50 -14.72
C ALA A 259 20.19 -8.51 -14.53
N ALA A 260 20.24 -7.83 -13.39
CA ALA A 260 21.37 -6.99 -12.98
C ALA A 260 22.62 -7.79 -12.55
N LYS A 261 22.61 -9.15 -12.69
CA LYS A 261 23.71 -10.05 -12.30
C LYS A 261 24.03 -10.08 -10.82
N THR A 262 23.07 -9.71 -9.99
CA THR A 262 23.19 -9.84 -8.53
C THR A 262 23.28 -11.32 -8.12
N PRO A 263 24.20 -11.70 -7.22
CA PRO A 263 24.26 -13.07 -6.70
C PRO A 263 22.93 -13.51 -6.09
N LEU A 264 22.56 -14.80 -6.29
CA LEU A 264 21.26 -15.35 -5.90
C LEU A 264 20.91 -15.13 -4.43
N VAL A 265 21.85 -15.37 -3.51
CA VAL A 265 21.64 -15.17 -2.06
C VAL A 265 21.35 -13.69 -1.76
N ARG A 266 22.10 -12.79 -2.40
CA ARG A 266 21.90 -11.35 -2.23
C ARG A 266 20.56 -10.88 -2.81
N SER A 267 20.16 -11.45 -3.95
CA SER A 267 18.84 -11.19 -4.55
C SER A 267 17.69 -11.60 -3.62
N LEU A 268 17.82 -12.76 -2.96
CA LEU A 268 16.84 -13.21 -1.96
C LEU A 268 16.81 -12.30 -0.74
N GLU A 269 17.96 -11.85 -0.23
CA GLU A 269 18.04 -10.93 0.91
C GLU A 269 17.35 -9.61 0.60
N LEU A 270 17.62 -9.00 -0.55
CA LEU A 270 16.98 -7.75 -0.96
C LEU A 270 15.47 -7.94 -1.17
N THR A 271 15.07 -9.05 -1.78
CA THR A 271 13.67 -9.40 -2.00
C THR A 271 12.91 -9.61 -0.67
N GLU A 272 13.54 -10.23 0.34
CA GLU A 272 12.96 -10.38 1.68
C GLU A 272 12.62 -9.02 2.30
N ARG A 273 13.54 -8.05 2.22
CA ARG A 273 13.34 -6.70 2.77
C ARG A 273 12.23 -5.92 2.07
N MET A 274 12.02 -6.18 0.76
CA MET A 274 10.95 -5.57 -0.02
C MET A 274 9.56 -6.11 0.28
N ILE A 275 9.44 -7.40 0.57
CA ILE A 275 8.18 -8.10 0.70
C ILE A 275 7.74 -8.11 2.17
N LYS A 276 6.69 -7.34 2.49
CA LYS A 276 6.13 -7.26 3.86
C LYS A 276 5.04 -8.33 4.12
N PHE A 277 5.17 -9.50 3.54
CA PHE A 277 4.23 -10.60 3.70
C PHE A 277 4.88 -11.74 4.49
N TYR A 278 4.47 -11.90 5.74
CA TYR A 278 5.12 -12.78 6.71
C TYR A 278 5.37 -14.22 6.19
N PRO A 279 4.39 -14.94 5.60
CA PRO A 279 4.64 -16.31 5.13
C PRO A 279 5.73 -16.41 4.05
N LEU A 280 5.82 -15.41 3.17
CA LEU A 280 6.82 -15.38 2.11
C LEU A 280 8.19 -14.93 2.65
N GLN A 281 8.23 -14.01 3.60
CA GLN A 281 9.49 -13.63 4.27
C GLN A 281 10.13 -14.80 4.99
N VAL A 282 9.34 -15.59 5.74
CA VAL A 282 9.85 -16.80 6.42
C VAL A 282 10.41 -17.79 5.40
N ALA A 283 9.68 -17.99 4.29
CA ALA A 283 10.16 -18.90 3.23
C ALA A 283 11.46 -18.39 2.60
N ILE A 284 11.54 -17.09 2.26
CA ILE A 284 12.76 -16.51 1.65
C ILE A 284 13.95 -16.60 2.61
N LYS A 285 13.76 -16.31 3.88
CA LYS A 285 14.81 -16.41 4.90
C LYS A 285 15.36 -17.82 5.02
N GLN A 286 14.49 -18.84 5.04
CA GLN A 286 14.92 -20.24 5.09
C GLN A 286 15.64 -20.64 3.80
N MET A 287 15.15 -20.18 2.63
CA MET A 287 15.81 -20.45 1.35
C MET A 287 17.23 -19.85 1.29
N GLN A 288 17.46 -18.67 1.88
CA GLN A 288 18.81 -18.09 1.97
C GLN A 288 19.76 -19.01 2.73
N GLU A 289 19.34 -19.56 3.87
CA GLU A 289 20.15 -20.50 4.65
C GLU A 289 20.38 -21.83 3.91
N ASP A 290 19.33 -22.37 3.29
CA ASP A 290 19.42 -23.60 2.49
C ASP A 290 20.43 -23.46 1.33
N ILE A 291 20.42 -22.34 0.62
CA ILE A 291 21.35 -22.09 -0.50
C ILE A 291 22.77 -21.89 -0.01
N LYS A 292 22.99 -21.21 1.12
CA LYS A 292 24.34 -21.10 1.75
C LYS A 292 24.92 -22.46 2.11
N THR A 293 24.07 -23.45 2.42
CA THR A 293 24.47 -24.83 2.71
C THR A 293 24.57 -25.72 1.45
N GLY A 294 24.42 -25.15 0.26
CA GLY A 294 24.58 -25.83 -1.01
C GLY A 294 23.30 -26.46 -1.60
N SER A 295 22.13 -26.16 -1.00
CA SER A 295 20.86 -26.62 -1.57
C SER A 295 20.45 -25.76 -2.78
N SER A 296 19.70 -26.35 -3.73
CA SER A 296 19.15 -25.62 -4.87
C SER A 296 18.00 -24.70 -4.46
N LEU A 297 17.75 -23.64 -5.23
CA LEU A 297 16.61 -22.74 -5.01
C LEU A 297 15.29 -23.53 -5.09
N HIS A 298 15.15 -24.42 -6.08
CA HIS A 298 14.01 -25.32 -6.22
C HIS A 298 13.78 -26.15 -4.95
N ALA A 299 14.82 -26.76 -4.40
CA ALA A 299 14.73 -27.59 -3.20
C ALA A 299 14.28 -26.76 -1.99
N GLY A 300 14.83 -25.56 -1.80
CA GLY A 300 14.43 -24.63 -0.75
C GLY A 300 12.96 -24.18 -0.90
N MET A 301 12.54 -23.83 -2.11
CA MET A 301 11.16 -23.39 -2.38
C MET A 301 10.14 -24.51 -2.18
N SER A 302 10.46 -25.76 -2.53
CA SER A 302 9.54 -26.90 -2.45
C SER A 302 9.10 -27.26 -1.04
N LYS A 303 9.81 -26.80 -0.01
CA LYS A 303 9.45 -26.97 1.40
C LYS A 303 8.19 -26.14 1.80
N PHE A 304 7.78 -25.17 1.00
CA PHE A 304 6.72 -24.23 1.33
C PHE A 304 5.53 -24.30 0.38
N SER A 305 4.35 -24.51 0.93
CA SER A 305 3.09 -24.60 0.17
C SER A 305 2.64 -23.26 -0.48
N ILE A 306 3.32 -22.17 -0.16
CA ILE A 306 3.05 -20.86 -0.76
C ILE A 306 3.43 -20.85 -2.26
N PHE A 307 4.42 -21.62 -2.67
CA PHE A 307 4.86 -21.69 -4.05
C PHE A 307 4.03 -22.71 -4.84
N PRO A 308 3.36 -22.31 -5.94
CA PRO A 308 2.61 -23.21 -6.79
C PRO A 308 3.52 -24.23 -7.51
N LYS A 309 3.02 -25.44 -7.74
CA LYS A 309 3.77 -26.51 -8.43
C LYS A 309 4.34 -26.07 -9.79
N ARG A 310 3.57 -25.29 -10.56
CA ARG A 310 4.02 -24.74 -11.84
C ARG A 310 5.24 -23.82 -11.69
N MET A 311 5.25 -22.99 -10.66
CA MET A 311 6.42 -22.15 -10.36
C MET A 311 7.64 -22.99 -10.03
N LEU A 312 7.48 -23.99 -9.16
CA LEU A 312 8.55 -24.90 -8.78
C LEU A 312 9.15 -25.61 -10.01
N SER A 313 8.30 -26.08 -10.93
CA SER A 313 8.78 -26.74 -12.16
C SER A 313 9.60 -25.80 -13.04
N LEU A 314 9.15 -24.54 -13.22
CA LEU A 314 9.88 -23.56 -14.03
C LEU A 314 11.20 -23.13 -13.37
N ILE A 315 11.22 -22.98 -12.05
CA ILE A 315 12.45 -22.67 -11.30
C ILE A 315 13.45 -23.85 -11.42
N LYS A 316 12.99 -25.10 -11.29
CA LYS A 316 13.84 -26.28 -11.48
C LYS A 316 14.53 -26.28 -12.85
N VAL A 317 13.74 -26.11 -13.91
CA VAL A 317 14.27 -25.99 -15.27
C VAL A 317 15.24 -24.83 -15.40
N GLY A 318 14.90 -23.66 -14.86
CA GLY A 318 15.77 -22.49 -14.88
C GLY A 318 17.11 -22.68 -14.18
N GLU A 319 17.14 -23.45 -13.08
CA GLU A 319 18.37 -23.81 -12.40
C GLU A 319 19.21 -24.79 -13.26
N GLU A 320 18.59 -25.85 -13.81
CA GLU A 320 19.28 -26.87 -14.63
C GLU A 320 19.93 -26.29 -15.90
N VAL A 321 19.28 -25.28 -16.53
CA VAL A 321 19.79 -24.65 -17.75
C VAL A 321 20.50 -23.29 -17.48
N ASN A 322 20.71 -22.93 -16.22
CA ASN A 322 21.31 -21.65 -15.79
C ASN A 322 20.62 -20.40 -16.38
N GLN A 323 19.29 -20.46 -16.46
CA GLN A 323 18.43 -19.37 -16.98
C GLN A 323 17.31 -18.97 -15.99
N LEU A 324 17.64 -18.92 -14.71
CA LEU A 324 16.69 -18.51 -13.66
C LEU A 324 16.08 -17.13 -13.92
N GLU A 325 16.89 -16.18 -14.38
CA GLU A 325 16.49 -14.84 -14.76
C GLU A 325 15.32 -14.88 -15.76
N VAL A 326 15.46 -15.65 -16.85
CA VAL A 326 14.44 -15.77 -17.91
C VAL A 326 13.17 -16.43 -17.39
N MET A 327 13.29 -17.47 -16.56
CA MET A 327 12.13 -18.18 -16.00
C MET A 327 11.37 -17.30 -15.01
N LEU A 328 12.06 -16.54 -14.18
CA LEU A 328 11.44 -15.58 -13.26
C LEU A 328 10.75 -14.44 -14.00
N GLY A 329 11.34 -13.93 -15.09
CA GLY A 329 10.70 -12.92 -15.95
C GLY A 329 9.40 -13.42 -16.58
N LYS A 330 9.39 -14.67 -17.10
CA LYS A 330 8.17 -15.32 -17.61
C LYS A 330 7.09 -15.48 -16.52
N LEU A 331 7.50 -15.90 -15.32
CA LEU A 331 6.59 -16.04 -14.17
C LEU A 331 6.04 -14.68 -13.73
N SER A 332 6.87 -13.64 -13.68
CA SER A 332 6.45 -12.28 -13.35
C SER A 332 5.39 -11.79 -14.31
N LYS A 333 5.62 -11.88 -15.60
CA LYS A 333 4.65 -11.51 -16.64
C LYS A 333 3.33 -12.28 -16.50
N GLN A 334 3.42 -13.60 -16.34
CA GLN A 334 2.23 -14.43 -16.15
C GLN A 334 1.43 -14.06 -14.92
N TYR A 335 2.10 -13.83 -13.77
CA TYR A 335 1.39 -13.45 -12.55
C TYR A 335 0.79 -12.05 -12.63
N ASN A 336 1.42 -11.11 -13.33
CA ASN A 336 0.85 -9.79 -13.58
C ASN A 336 -0.40 -9.86 -14.47
N GLU A 337 -0.38 -10.69 -15.51
CA GLU A 337 -1.56 -10.93 -16.37
C GLU A 337 -2.70 -11.59 -15.58
N GLU A 338 -2.39 -12.60 -14.76
CA GLU A 338 -3.37 -13.26 -13.90
C GLU A 338 -3.95 -12.30 -12.86
N LEU A 339 -3.14 -11.41 -12.26
CA LEU A 339 -3.62 -10.35 -11.38
C LEU A 339 -4.59 -9.40 -12.06
N LYS A 340 -4.26 -8.95 -13.26
CA LYS A 340 -5.15 -8.10 -14.07
C LYS A 340 -6.48 -8.81 -14.34
N TYR A 341 -6.43 -10.08 -14.70
CA TYR A 341 -7.62 -10.89 -14.95
C TYR A 341 -8.48 -11.06 -13.69
N GLN A 342 -7.88 -11.51 -12.58
CA GLN A 342 -8.60 -11.75 -11.31
C GLN A 342 -9.22 -10.46 -10.77
N THR A 343 -8.53 -9.33 -10.87
CA THR A 343 -9.05 -8.03 -10.46
C THR A 343 -10.27 -7.62 -11.29
N ASN A 344 -10.25 -7.85 -12.61
CA ASN A 344 -11.38 -7.58 -13.48
C ASN A 344 -12.58 -8.49 -13.17
N VAL A 345 -12.35 -9.78 -12.90
CA VAL A 345 -13.39 -10.74 -12.52
C VAL A 345 -14.07 -10.30 -11.22
N ILE A 346 -13.31 -9.89 -10.22
CA ILE A 346 -13.87 -9.39 -8.96
C ILE A 346 -14.77 -8.17 -9.21
N GLY A 347 -14.32 -7.22 -10.05
CA GLY A 347 -15.12 -6.05 -10.40
C GLY A 347 -16.47 -6.40 -11.02
N LYS A 348 -16.48 -7.34 -11.97
CA LYS A 348 -17.72 -7.79 -12.63
C LYS A 348 -18.68 -8.50 -11.68
N ILE A 349 -18.18 -9.22 -10.67
CA ILE A 349 -19.02 -9.92 -9.69
C ILE A 349 -19.59 -8.93 -8.65
N MET A 350 -18.83 -7.87 -8.32
CA MET A 350 -19.27 -6.89 -7.34
C MET A 350 -20.54 -6.15 -7.76
N GLU A 351 -20.76 -5.91 -9.03
CA GLU A 351 -21.93 -5.20 -9.54
C GLU A 351 -23.26 -5.92 -9.23
N PRO A 352 -23.49 -7.18 -9.65
CA PRO A 352 -24.71 -7.91 -9.28
C PRO A 352 -24.88 -8.07 -7.77
N LEU A 353 -23.77 -8.28 -7.04
CA LEU A 353 -23.80 -8.44 -5.59
C LEU A 353 -24.32 -7.17 -4.89
N ILE A 354 -23.84 -6.00 -5.32
CA ILE A 354 -24.26 -4.71 -4.77
C ILE A 354 -25.73 -4.46 -5.08
N LEU A 355 -26.17 -4.69 -6.31
CA LEU A 355 -27.56 -4.53 -6.69
C LEU A 355 -28.50 -5.46 -5.87
N LEU A 356 -28.07 -6.68 -5.61
CA LEU A 356 -28.83 -7.62 -4.78
C LEU A 356 -28.91 -7.11 -3.32
N ILE A 357 -27.81 -6.66 -2.73
CA ILE A 357 -27.78 -6.12 -1.36
C ILE A 357 -28.71 -4.90 -1.25
N ILE A 358 -28.60 -3.96 -2.18
CA ILE A 358 -29.45 -2.76 -2.22
C ILE A 358 -30.91 -3.13 -2.37
N GLY A 359 -31.24 -4.03 -3.32
CA GLY A 359 -32.58 -4.51 -3.53
C GLY A 359 -33.19 -5.15 -2.29
N CYS A 360 -32.40 -5.95 -1.55
CA CYS A 360 -32.83 -6.53 -0.28
C CYS A 360 -33.10 -5.45 0.79
N ILE A 361 -32.19 -4.47 0.95
CA ILE A 361 -32.36 -3.40 1.96
C ILE A 361 -33.61 -2.56 1.65
N VAL A 362 -33.72 -2.07 0.43
CA VAL A 362 -34.87 -1.25 0.00
C VAL A 362 -36.16 -2.07 0.06
N GLY A 363 -36.11 -3.32 -0.38
CA GLY A 363 -37.27 -4.24 -0.32
C GLY A 363 -37.79 -4.44 1.11
N VAL A 364 -36.90 -4.65 2.09
CA VAL A 364 -37.29 -4.78 3.50
C VAL A 364 -37.95 -3.49 4.01
N ILE A 365 -37.40 -2.32 3.67
CA ILE A 365 -37.98 -1.03 4.08
C ILE A 365 -39.38 -0.86 3.46
N LEU A 366 -39.52 -1.13 2.15
CA LEU A 366 -40.80 -1.01 1.46
C LEU A 366 -41.86 -1.97 2.06
N VAL A 367 -41.51 -3.25 2.27
CA VAL A 367 -42.44 -4.22 2.91
C VAL A 367 -42.83 -3.75 4.30
N ALA A 368 -41.89 -3.26 5.11
CA ALA A 368 -42.19 -2.75 6.45
C ALA A 368 -43.15 -1.55 6.42
N MET A 369 -43.08 -0.72 5.37
CA MET A 369 -43.98 0.45 5.22
C MET A 369 -45.35 0.08 4.64
N TYR A 370 -45.43 -0.83 3.69
CA TYR A 370 -46.72 -1.18 3.05
C TYR A 370 -47.52 -2.24 3.84
N MET A 371 -46.87 -3.08 4.65
CA MET A 371 -47.54 -4.13 5.43
C MET A 371 -48.67 -3.60 6.32
N PRO A 372 -48.52 -2.47 7.07
CA PRO A 372 -49.60 -1.89 7.83
C PRO A 372 -50.78 -1.41 6.97
N MET A 373 -50.52 -0.89 5.75
CA MET A 373 -51.59 -0.43 4.85
C MET A 373 -52.49 -1.57 4.42
N PHE A 374 -51.98 -2.76 4.15
CA PHE A 374 -52.76 -3.93 3.84
C PHE A 374 -53.64 -4.39 5.02
N ASN A 375 -53.11 -4.28 6.25
CA ASN A 375 -53.88 -4.61 7.45
C ASN A 375 -55.04 -3.61 7.68
N LEU A 376 -54.82 -2.30 7.45
CA LEU A 376 -55.89 -1.29 7.51
C LEU A 376 -56.99 -1.54 6.45
N SER A 377 -56.62 -1.85 5.22
CA SER A 377 -57.59 -2.17 4.17
C SER A 377 -58.46 -3.36 4.53
N ASN A 378 -57.91 -4.39 5.18
CA ASN A 378 -58.67 -5.55 5.63
C ASN A 378 -59.62 -5.22 6.81
N LEU A 379 -59.26 -4.29 7.70
CA LEU A 379 -60.10 -3.83 8.79
C LEU A 379 -61.25 -2.94 8.34
N MET A 380 -61.06 -2.17 7.25
CA MET A 380 -62.12 -1.31 6.66
C MET A 380 -63.08 -2.10 5.76
N ALA A 381 -62.74 -3.32 5.37
CA ALA A 381 -63.56 -4.20 4.55
C ALA A 381 -64.46 -5.19 5.39
N GLN A 382 -64.30 -5.18 6.70
CA GLN A 382 -65.16 -5.87 7.67
C GLN A 382 -66.15 -4.90 8.30
#